data_7a95490121b1d48d310b02ff50e04fc4
#
_entry.id   7a95490121b1d48d310b02ff50e04fc4
#
_cell.length_a   1.000
_cell.length_b   1.000
_cell.length_c   1.000
_cell.angle_alpha   90.00
_cell.angle_beta   90.00
_cell.angle_gamma   90.00
#
_symmetry.space_group_name_H-M   'P 1'
#
loop_
_entity.id
_entity.type
_entity.pdbx_description
1 polymer ?
#
loop_
_entity_poly.entity_id
_entity_poly.type
_entity_poly.pdbx_seq_one_letter_code
_entity_poly.pdbx_strand_id
1 'polypeptide(L)'
;MARIEGADDSWLDVPRTAAVRRRDKILAWIGQPIQWFSSAAEFSRTTPGIMVVATLLISILVLLGGVVTLNSTTDRRAAYQELAQTAEPASYSAHNMYTSLALTDTLAVTGLAEFSSSSRDVKTAYVDPLNKATLAGTETAANATGPGELAAVARVNQNLPTYAGLVMTARMNVRAGNPIGSAYMAQANSLMREQLL
;
A
#
# COMPACT_ATOMS: atom_id res chain seq x y z
N MET A 1 0.59 19.96 55.07
CA MET A 1 -0.03 18.62 55.07
C MET A 1 -1.50 18.79 54.69
N ALA A 2 -1.81 18.75 53.44
CA ALA A 2 -3.18 18.86 52.92
C ALA A 2 -3.45 17.63 52.04
N ARG A 3 -4.38 16.80 52.48
CA ARG A 3 -4.86 15.58 51.90
C ARG A 3 -5.80 15.95 50.74
N ILE A 4 -5.46 15.57 49.51
CA ILE A 4 -6.37 15.66 48.38
C ILE A 4 -7.14 14.34 48.30
N GLU A 5 -8.37 14.38 48.83
CA GLU A 5 -9.37 13.31 48.77
C GLU A 5 -10.37 13.70 47.68
N GLY A 6 -10.63 12.78 46.73
CA GLY A 6 -11.73 12.96 45.79
C GLY A 6 -11.34 12.76 44.30
N ALA A 7 -10.80 11.61 43.91
CA ALA A 7 -10.87 11.19 42.56
C ALA A 7 -12.18 10.40 42.36
N ASP A 8 -13.13 11.02 41.68
CA ASP A 8 -14.42 10.41 41.29
C ASP A 8 -14.19 9.40 40.19
N ASP A 9 -14.21 8.10 40.52
CA ASP A 9 -14.02 6.98 39.60
C ASP A 9 -15.32 6.58 38.88
N SER A 10 -16.29 7.49 38.73
CA SER A 10 -17.61 7.24 38.15
C SER A 10 -17.61 6.86 36.65
N TRP A 11 -16.48 7.00 35.98
CA TRP A 11 -16.33 6.65 34.55
C TRP A 11 -15.99 5.16 34.27
N LEU A 12 -15.78 4.36 35.33
CA LEU A 12 -15.45 2.93 35.20
C LEU A 12 -16.70 2.01 35.13
N ASP A 13 -17.90 2.53 35.36
CA ASP A 13 -19.13 1.77 35.25
C ASP A 13 -19.66 1.75 33.81
N VAL A 14 -18.92 1.10 32.91
CA VAL A 14 -19.47 0.70 31.60
C VAL A 14 -20.29 -0.57 31.82
N PRO A 15 -21.61 -0.54 31.60
CA PRO A 15 -22.45 -1.74 31.80
C PRO A 15 -22.07 -2.81 30.78
N ARG A 16 -21.30 -3.80 31.22
CA ARG A 16 -20.89 -5.01 30.45
C ARG A 16 -22.06 -5.96 30.11
N THR A 17 -23.29 -5.56 30.39
CA THR A 17 -24.45 -6.45 30.32
C THR A 17 -25.18 -6.46 28.96
N ALA A 18 -24.87 -5.57 28.02
CA ALA A 18 -25.60 -5.50 26.76
C ALA A 18 -25.18 -6.54 25.71
N ALA A 19 -23.93 -7.02 25.76
CA ALA A 19 -23.40 -7.96 24.76
C ALA A 19 -23.77 -9.43 25.05
N VAL A 20 -23.99 -9.79 26.32
CA VAL A 20 -24.31 -11.17 26.74
C VAL A 20 -25.76 -11.53 26.43
N ARG A 21 -26.68 -10.58 26.48
CA ARG A 21 -28.12 -10.83 26.29
C ARG A 21 -28.54 -11.19 24.85
N ARG A 22 -27.72 -10.91 23.85
CA ARG A 22 -28.02 -11.30 22.45
C ARG A 22 -27.68 -12.75 22.13
N ARG A 23 -26.65 -13.31 22.76
CA ARG A 23 -26.23 -14.70 22.50
C ARG A 23 -27.20 -15.71 23.08
N ASP A 24 -27.84 -15.41 24.22
CA ASP A 24 -28.77 -16.32 24.87
C ASP A 24 -30.14 -16.43 24.14
N LYS A 25 -30.55 -15.37 23.43
CA LYS A 25 -31.76 -15.40 22.60
C LYS A 25 -31.61 -16.23 21.33
N ILE A 26 -30.39 -16.31 20.77
CA ILE A 26 -30.13 -17.13 19.57
C ILE A 26 -30.04 -18.62 19.95
N LEU A 27 -29.48 -18.94 21.11
CA LEU A 27 -29.39 -20.32 21.60
C LEU A 27 -30.73 -20.88 22.08
N ALA A 28 -31.63 -20.04 22.62
CA ALA A 28 -32.98 -20.46 23.03
C ALA A 28 -33.87 -20.78 21.82
N TRP A 29 -33.59 -20.25 20.64
CA TRP A 29 -34.36 -20.52 19.41
C TRP A 29 -33.97 -21.85 18.75
N ILE A 30 -32.79 -22.38 19.05
CA ILE A 30 -32.22 -23.63 18.51
C ILE A 30 -32.70 -24.85 19.36
N GLY A 31 -33.19 -24.62 20.58
CA GLY A 31 -33.55 -25.71 21.54
C GLY A 31 -34.91 -26.36 21.38
N GLN A 32 -35.77 -25.88 20.47
CA GLN A 32 -37.16 -26.40 20.34
C GLN A 32 -37.52 -27.29 19.12
N PRO A 33 -36.61 -27.86 18.31
CA PRO A 33 -37.08 -28.68 17.19
C PRO A 33 -37.00 -30.19 17.39
N ILE A 34 -36.63 -30.70 18.57
CA ILE A 34 -36.37 -32.16 18.71
C ILE A 34 -37.62 -33.01 18.63
N GLN A 35 -38.78 -32.48 18.99
CA GLN A 35 -40.05 -33.21 18.90
C GLN A 35 -40.65 -33.29 17.49
N TRP A 36 -40.24 -32.39 16.58
CA TRP A 36 -40.67 -32.41 15.18
C TRP A 36 -39.94 -33.46 14.34
N PHE A 37 -38.70 -33.84 14.74
CA PHE A 37 -37.89 -34.81 14.02
C PHE A 37 -38.40 -36.25 14.09
N SER A 38 -39.10 -36.63 15.17
CA SER A 38 -39.66 -37.98 15.27
C SER A 38 -40.86 -38.20 14.34
N SER A 39 -41.69 -37.19 14.14
CA SER A 39 -42.81 -37.25 13.19
C SER A 39 -42.35 -37.12 11.73
N ALA A 40 -41.26 -36.41 11.47
CA ALA A 40 -40.69 -36.32 10.13
C ALA A 40 -40.01 -37.63 9.67
N ALA A 41 -39.50 -38.44 10.62
CA ALA A 41 -38.86 -39.72 10.29
C ALA A 41 -39.86 -40.79 9.81
N GLU A 42 -41.10 -40.77 10.30
CA GLU A 42 -42.13 -41.66 9.79
C GLU A 42 -42.68 -41.20 8.42
N PHE A 43 -42.77 -39.89 8.19
CA PHE A 43 -43.20 -39.32 6.91
C PHE A 43 -42.15 -39.54 5.80
N SER A 44 -40.87 -39.59 6.13
CA SER A 44 -39.79 -39.82 5.17
C SER A 44 -39.74 -41.23 4.59
N ARG A 45 -40.51 -42.20 5.16
CA ARG A 45 -40.63 -43.57 4.64
C ARG A 45 -41.67 -43.71 3.54
N THR A 46 -42.48 -42.70 3.27
CA THR A 46 -43.41 -42.66 2.17
C THR A 46 -42.75 -42.04 0.93
N THR A 47 -43.08 -42.55 -0.25
CA THR A 47 -42.49 -42.06 -1.53
C THR A 47 -42.54 -40.52 -1.69
N PRO A 48 -43.66 -39.84 -1.34
CA PRO A 48 -43.67 -38.36 -1.38
C PRO A 48 -42.80 -37.71 -0.29
N GLY A 49 -42.59 -38.34 0.86
CA GLY A 49 -41.75 -37.81 1.94
C GLY A 49 -40.28 -37.78 1.58
N ILE A 50 -39.78 -38.78 0.87
CA ILE A 50 -38.39 -38.82 0.38
C ILE A 50 -38.10 -37.65 -0.59
N MET A 51 -39.04 -37.34 -1.50
CA MET A 51 -38.89 -36.24 -2.43
C MET A 51 -38.83 -34.87 -1.71
N VAL A 52 -39.66 -34.66 -0.67
CA VAL A 52 -39.65 -33.45 0.12
C VAL A 52 -38.33 -33.29 0.88
N VAL A 53 -37.82 -34.35 1.49
CA VAL A 53 -36.54 -34.33 2.21
C VAL A 53 -35.37 -34.06 1.24
N ALA A 54 -35.39 -34.72 0.07
CA ALA A 54 -34.34 -34.51 -0.94
C ALA A 54 -34.31 -33.04 -1.46
N THR A 55 -35.50 -32.48 -1.77
CA THR A 55 -35.55 -31.05 -2.19
C THR A 55 -35.12 -30.10 -1.09
N LEU A 56 -35.43 -30.36 0.15
CA LEU A 56 -35.03 -29.55 1.28
C LEU A 56 -33.52 -29.62 1.51
N LEU A 57 -32.91 -30.80 1.41
CA LEU A 57 -31.47 -30.99 1.49
C LEU A 57 -30.73 -30.24 0.35
N ILE A 58 -31.22 -30.36 -0.88
CA ILE A 58 -30.64 -29.63 -2.02
C ILE A 58 -30.75 -28.12 -1.80
N SER A 59 -31.90 -27.65 -1.33
CA SER A 59 -32.09 -26.21 -1.04
C SER A 59 -31.11 -25.69 0.02
N ILE A 60 -30.90 -26.49 1.09
CA ILE A 60 -29.91 -26.13 2.14
C ILE A 60 -28.49 -26.11 1.57
N LEU A 61 -28.13 -27.11 0.76
CA LEU A 61 -26.81 -27.15 0.11
C LEU A 61 -26.57 -25.94 -0.83
N VAL A 62 -27.59 -25.56 -1.59
CA VAL A 62 -27.50 -24.36 -2.47
C VAL A 62 -27.37 -23.08 -1.64
N LEU A 63 -28.11 -22.94 -0.55
CA LEU A 63 -28.00 -21.80 0.34
C LEU A 63 -26.63 -21.73 1.02
N LEU A 64 -26.10 -22.83 1.52
CA LEU A 64 -24.75 -22.88 2.11
C LEU A 64 -23.69 -22.56 1.07
N GLY A 65 -23.79 -23.13 -0.14
CA GLY A 65 -22.91 -22.79 -1.26
C GLY A 65 -22.96 -21.31 -1.62
N GLY A 66 -24.16 -20.72 -1.63
CA GLY A 66 -24.35 -19.30 -1.87
C GLY A 66 -23.67 -18.41 -0.82
N VAL A 67 -23.82 -18.74 0.47
CA VAL A 67 -23.18 -17.99 1.57
C VAL A 67 -21.65 -18.08 1.50
N VAL A 68 -21.11 -19.27 1.25
CA VAL A 68 -19.66 -19.45 1.10
C VAL A 68 -19.12 -18.66 -0.10
N THR A 69 -19.85 -18.66 -1.21
CA THR A 69 -19.46 -17.90 -2.41
C THR A 69 -19.51 -16.39 -2.15
N LEU A 70 -20.54 -15.89 -1.45
CA LEU A 70 -20.64 -14.47 -1.10
C LEU A 70 -19.49 -14.03 -0.19
N ASN A 71 -19.18 -14.80 0.86
CA ASN A 71 -18.06 -14.50 1.75
C ASN A 71 -16.72 -14.49 1.00
N SER A 72 -16.47 -15.51 0.18
CA SER A 72 -15.24 -15.56 -0.64
C SER A 72 -15.13 -14.40 -1.63
N THR A 73 -16.25 -13.89 -2.13
CA THR A 73 -16.27 -12.76 -3.06
C THR A 73 -16.01 -11.44 -2.35
N THR A 74 -16.53 -11.26 -1.11
CA THR A 74 -16.28 -10.05 -0.32
C THR A 74 -14.82 -9.96 0.12
N ASP A 75 -14.22 -11.07 0.54
CA ASP A 75 -12.80 -11.12 0.91
C ASP A 75 -11.88 -10.79 -0.27
N ARG A 76 -12.20 -11.32 -1.45
CA ARG A 76 -11.46 -10.99 -2.69
C ARG A 76 -11.61 -9.52 -3.06
N ARG A 77 -12.80 -8.95 -2.97
CA ARG A 77 -13.02 -7.52 -3.26
C ARG A 77 -12.23 -6.62 -2.31
N ALA A 78 -12.16 -6.95 -1.02
CA ALA A 78 -11.36 -6.21 -0.05
C ALA A 78 -9.87 -6.25 -0.41
N ALA A 79 -9.34 -7.43 -0.77
CA ALA A 79 -7.95 -7.58 -1.23
C ALA A 79 -7.66 -6.79 -2.52
N TYR A 80 -8.57 -6.80 -3.50
CA TYR A 80 -8.42 -5.99 -4.71
C TYR A 80 -8.50 -4.49 -4.45
N GLN A 81 -9.35 -4.06 -3.53
CA GLN A 81 -9.44 -2.64 -3.14
C GLN A 81 -8.17 -2.19 -2.42
N GLU A 82 -7.61 -3.01 -1.55
CA GLU A 82 -6.34 -2.74 -0.89
C GLU A 82 -5.18 -2.64 -1.89
N LEU A 83 -5.10 -3.56 -2.85
CA LEU A 83 -4.13 -3.51 -3.93
C LEU A 83 -4.27 -2.24 -4.78
N ALA A 84 -5.49 -1.90 -5.21
CA ALA A 84 -5.74 -0.74 -6.05
C ALA A 84 -5.52 0.59 -5.32
N GLN A 85 -5.77 0.64 -4.02
CA GLN A 85 -5.65 1.88 -3.24
C GLN A 85 -4.25 2.11 -2.67
N THR A 86 -3.45 1.06 -2.50
CA THR A 86 -2.16 1.14 -1.81
C THR A 86 -0.99 0.72 -2.70
N ALA A 87 -1.05 -0.46 -3.31
CA ALA A 87 0.08 -0.98 -4.09
C ALA A 87 0.22 -0.32 -5.47
N GLU A 88 -0.91 0.00 -6.12
CA GLU A 88 -0.89 0.62 -7.44
C GLU A 88 -0.35 2.06 -7.40
N PRO A 89 -0.79 2.96 -6.49
CA PRO A 89 -0.20 4.29 -6.35
C PRO A 89 1.28 4.27 -5.96
N ALA A 90 1.69 3.35 -5.06
CA ALA A 90 3.09 3.20 -4.68
C ALA A 90 3.98 2.78 -5.85
N SER A 91 3.53 1.80 -6.63
CA SER A 91 4.23 1.33 -7.83
C SER A 91 4.33 2.43 -8.90
N TYR A 92 3.27 3.17 -9.13
CA TYR A 92 3.24 4.27 -10.09
C TYR A 92 4.20 5.40 -9.69
N SER A 93 4.19 5.84 -8.43
CA SER A 93 5.08 6.88 -7.94
C SER A 93 6.56 6.44 -7.95
N ALA A 94 6.86 5.18 -7.59
CA ALA A 94 8.19 4.61 -7.70
C ALA A 94 8.69 4.56 -9.15
N HIS A 95 7.83 4.18 -10.10
CA HIS A 95 8.16 4.18 -11.53
C HIS A 95 8.43 5.61 -12.03
N ASN A 96 7.63 6.59 -11.62
CA ASN A 96 7.86 8.00 -11.97
C ASN A 96 9.17 8.53 -11.39
N MET A 97 9.51 8.14 -10.17
CA MET A 97 10.79 8.49 -9.54
C MET A 97 11.95 7.92 -10.37
N TYR A 98 11.91 6.62 -10.67
CA TYR A 98 12.94 5.95 -11.47
C TYR A 98 13.13 6.59 -12.84
N THR A 99 12.04 6.81 -13.59
CA THR A 99 12.10 7.40 -14.93
C THR A 99 12.61 8.84 -14.91
N SER A 100 12.21 9.61 -13.89
CA SER A 100 12.70 10.98 -13.70
C SER A 100 14.20 11.03 -13.34
N LEU A 101 14.68 10.09 -12.52
CA LEU A 101 16.11 9.94 -12.20
C LEU A 101 16.92 9.56 -13.44
N ALA A 102 16.47 8.58 -14.21
CA ALA A 102 17.12 8.14 -15.44
C ALA A 102 17.19 9.26 -16.49
N LEU A 103 16.09 10.03 -16.62
CA LEU A 103 16.07 11.21 -17.49
C LEU A 103 17.02 12.30 -16.98
N THR A 104 17.09 12.54 -15.68
CA THR A 104 18.00 13.49 -15.06
C THR A 104 19.45 13.13 -15.37
N ASP A 105 19.83 11.86 -15.23
CA ASP A 105 21.17 11.38 -15.53
C ASP A 105 21.53 11.55 -17.01
N THR A 106 20.62 11.15 -17.91
CA THR A 106 20.78 11.31 -19.35
C THR A 106 21.01 12.79 -19.73
N LEU A 107 20.19 13.69 -19.20
CA LEU A 107 20.31 15.13 -19.48
C LEU A 107 21.52 15.78 -18.81
N ALA A 108 21.97 15.27 -17.66
CA ALA A 108 23.19 15.72 -17.02
C ALA A 108 24.42 15.36 -17.88
N VAL A 109 24.48 14.14 -18.43
CA VAL A 109 25.58 13.68 -19.30
C VAL A 109 25.57 14.38 -20.65
N THR A 110 24.43 14.43 -21.34
CA THR A 110 24.31 15.10 -22.63
C THR A 110 24.55 16.59 -22.51
N GLY A 111 24.02 17.23 -21.46
CA GLY A 111 24.28 18.63 -21.21
C GLY A 111 25.77 18.95 -20.91
N LEU A 112 26.55 17.99 -20.46
CA LEU A 112 27.99 18.14 -20.31
C LEU A 112 28.71 18.08 -21.67
N ALA A 113 28.24 17.27 -22.60
CA ALA A 113 28.79 17.12 -23.94
C ALA A 113 28.48 18.33 -24.84
N GLU A 114 27.33 18.96 -24.67
CA GLU A 114 26.87 20.10 -25.49
C GLU A 114 27.37 21.48 -25.00
N PHE A 115 28.29 21.53 -24.05
CA PHE A 115 28.73 22.76 -23.40
C PHE A 115 29.38 23.81 -24.32
N SER A 116 29.54 23.52 -25.59
CA SER A 116 30.00 24.47 -26.59
C SER A 116 28.88 25.40 -27.11
N SER A 117 27.63 25.17 -26.85
CA SER A 117 26.49 25.96 -27.33
C SER A 117 25.48 26.32 -26.23
N SER A 118 25.40 27.63 -25.95
CA SER A 118 24.38 28.39 -25.24
C SER A 118 23.62 27.71 -24.05
N SER A 119 24.00 28.14 -22.97
CA SER A 119 24.01 27.66 -21.59
C SER A 119 22.77 27.89 -20.72
N ARG A 120 21.64 28.40 -21.19
CA ARG A 120 20.49 28.68 -20.33
C ARG A 120 19.49 27.50 -20.32
N ASP A 121 19.24 26.91 -21.48
CA ASP A 121 18.24 25.82 -21.63
C ASP A 121 18.69 24.49 -20.99
N VAL A 122 20.00 24.22 -21.00
CA VAL A 122 20.56 22.99 -20.42
C VAL A 122 20.49 22.97 -18.89
N LYS A 123 20.58 24.16 -18.23
CA LYS A 123 20.42 24.20 -16.76
C LYS A 123 19.00 23.83 -16.32
N THR A 124 18.02 24.36 -17.05
CA THR A 124 16.61 24.05 -16.75
C THR A 124 16.26 22.62 -17.15
N ALA A 125 16.83 22.09 -18.21
CA ALA A 125 16.51 20.78 -18.74
C ALA A 125 16.73 19.63 -17.74
N TYR A 126 17.80 19.65 -16.92
CA TYR A 126 18.01 18.60 -15.93
C TYR A 126 17.39 18.91 -14.55
N VAL A 127 17.14 20.18 -14.24
CA VAL A 127 16.54 20.57 -12.94
C VAL A 127 15.08 20.14 -12.85
N ASP A 128 14.33 20.24 -13.93
CA ASP A 128 12.93 19.83 -13.95
C ASP A 128 12.73 18.33 -13.68
N PRO A 129 13.44 17.39 -14.35
CA PRO A 129 13.38 15.97 -14.01
C PRO A 129 13.86 15.67 -12.58
N LEU A 130 14.89 16.38 -12.10
CA LEU A 130 15.38 16.23 -10.73
C LEU A 130 14.29 16.61 -9.70
N ASN A 131 13.61 17.73 -9.94
CA ASN A 131 12.48 18.15 -9.09
C ASN A 131 11.31 17.14 -9.15
N LYS A 132 11.01 16.61 -10.34
CA LYS A 132 10.01 15.55 -10.49
C LYS A 132 10.41 14.28 -9.74
N ALA A 133 11.68 13.89 -9.78
CA ALA A 133 12.18 12.75 -9.02
C ALA A 133 12.01 12.97 -7.51
N THR A 134 12.29 14.18 -7.01
CA THR A 134 12.12 14.54 -5.59
C THR A 134 10.64 14.46 -5.17
N LEU A 135 9.73 15.00 -6.00
CA LEU A 135 8.28 14.92 -5.75
C LEU A 135 7.79 13.48 -5.75
N ALA A 136 8.15 12.71 -6.79
CA ALA A 136 7.78 11.32 -6.89
C ALA A 136 8.35 10.48 -5.73
N GLY A 137 9.56 10.80 -5.25
CA GLY A 137 10.14 10.20 -4.04
C GLY A 137 9.32 10.50 -2.80
N THR A 138 8.80 11.71 -2.66
CA THR A 138 7.92 12.09 -1.54
C THR A 138 6.58 11.33 -1.59
N GLU A 139 5.99 11.22 -2.79
CA GLU A 139 4.77 10.45 -3.01
C GLU A 139 4.99 8.95 -2.75
N THR A 140 6.12 8.39 -3.19
CA THR A 140 6.47 6.99 -2.92
C THR A 140 6.63 6.76 -1.41
N ALA A 141 7.24 7.68 -0.68
CA ALA A 141 7.36 7.60 0.77
C ALA A 141 6.00 7.66 1.46
N ALA A 142 5.08 8.51 0.98
CA ALA A 142 3.72 8.62 1.53
C ALA A 142 2.87 7.37 1.29
N ASN A 143 3.11 6.66 0.18
CA ASN A 143 2.39 5.45 -0.20
C ASN A 143 3.11 4.16 0.23
N ALA A 144 4.32 4.26 0.81
CA ALA A 144 5.08 3.11 1.26
C ALA A 144 4.39 2.40 2.42
N THR A 145 4.22 1.09 2.30
CA THR A 145 3.54 0.26 3.30
C THR A 145 4.52 -0.49 4.21
N GLY A 146 5.77 -0.59 3.80
CA GLY A 146 6.78 -1.36 4.50
C GLY A 146 8.03 -0.57 4.90
N PRO A 147 8.72 -0.98 5.99
CA PRO A 147 9.95 -0.31 6.43
C PRO A 147 11.09 -0.41 5.39
N GLY A 148 11.11 -1.45 4.57
CA GLY A 148 12.07 -1.62 3.48
C GLY A 148 11.89 -0.58 2.37
N GLU A 149 10.67 -0.31 1.97
CA GLU A 149 10.32 0.70 0.96
C GLU A 149 10.68 2.11 1.46
N LEU A 150 10.31 2.43 2.70
CA LEU A 150 10.67 3.70 3.34
C LEU A 150 12.19 3.89 3.41
N ALA A 151 12.95 2.85 3.76
CA ALA A 151 14.40 2.91 3.81
C ALA A 151 15.02 3.12 2.42
N ALA A 152 14.46 2.50 1.37
CA ALA A 152 14.91 2.69 0.00
C ALA A 152 14.69 4.13 -0.47
N VAL A 153 13.48 4.67 -0.28
CA VAL A 153 13.17 6.07 -0.64
C VAL A 153 14.00 7.06 0.16
N ALA A 154 14.20 6.81 1.46
CA ALA A 154 15.05 7.65 2.30
C ALA A 154 16.49 7.70 1.78
N ARG A 155 17.06 6.56 1.33
CA ARG A 155 18.39 6.47 0.74
C ARG A 155 18.49 7.32 -0.55
N VAL A 156 17.49 7.21 -1.43
CA VAL A 156 17.42 8.03 -2.64
C VAL A 156 17.40 9.52 -2.27
N ASN A 157 16.51 9.93 -1.36
CA ASN A 157 16.38 11.33 -0.95
C ASN A 157 17.65 11.89 -0.29
N GLN A 158 18.39 11.07 0.44
CA GLN A 158 19.69 11.47 1.04
C GLN A 158 20.78 11.67 0.00
N ASN A 159 20.82 10.85 -1.06
CA ASN A 159 21.86 10.89 -2.07
C ASN A 159 21.59 11.87 -3.20
N LEU A 160 20.33 12.25 -3.41
CA LEU A 160 19.93 13.15 -4.48
C LEU A 160 20.62 14.53 -4.44
N PRO A 161 20.74 15.22 -3.28
CA PRO A 161 21.50 16.47 -3.17
C PRO A 161 22.99 16.29 -3.48
N THR A 162 23.59 15.16 -3.08
CA THR A 162 24.97 14.83 -3.36
C THR A 162 25.20 14.67 -4.86
N TYR A 163 24.32 13.94 -5.54
CA TYR A 163 24.32 13.82 -6.99
C TYR A 163 24.24 15.18 -7.68
N ALA A 164 23.27 15.99 -7.29
CA ALA A 164 23.08 17.33 -7.85
C ALA A 164 24.34 18.21 -7.67
N GLY A 165 24.98 18.13 -6.50
CA GLY A 165 26.23 18.84 -6.21
C GLY A 165 27.39 18.39 -7.08
N LEU A 166 27.54 17.09 -7.31
CA LEU A 166 28.56 16.51 -8.19
C LEU A 166 28.34 16.94 -9.63
N VAL A 167 27.11 16.88 -10.15
CA VAL A 167 26.78 17.35 -11.51
C VAL A 167 27.07 18.84 -11.66
N MET A 168 26.71 19.67 -10.68
CA MET A 168 26.98 21.10 -10.71
C MET A 168 28.49 21.39 -10.73
N THR A 169 29.25 20.69 -9.86
CA THR A 169 30.70 20.83 -9.80
C THR A 169 31.38 20.38 -11.10
N ALA A 170 30.93 19.26 -11.67
CA ALA A 170 31.37 18.79 -12.98
C ALA A 170 31.18 19.87 -14.05
N ARG A 171 29.98 20.44 -14.12
CA ARG A 171 29.64 21.48 -15.10
C ARG A 171 30.46 22.76 -14.94
N MET A 172 30.68 23.20 -13.71
CA MET A 172 31.50 24.39 -13.44
C MET A 172 32.94 24.18 -13.90
N ASN A 173 33.53 23.01 -13.64
CA ASN A 173 34.89 22.68 -14.05
C ASN A 173 35.03 22.58 -15.57
N VAL A 174 34.08 21.87 -16.24
CA VAL A 174 34.10 21.79 -17.72
C VAL A 174 33.98 23.18 -18.35
N ARG A 175 33.09 24.03 -17.82
CA ARG A 175 32.97 25.41 -18.29
C ARG A 175 34.25 26.25 -18.10
N ALA A 176 35.00 25.99 -17.04
CA ALA A 176 36.27 26.60 -16.78
C ALA A 176 37.44 25.97 -17.59
N GLY A 177 37.16 25.01 -18.47
CA GLY A 177 38.18 24.27 -19.23
C GLY A 177 39.02 23.32 -18.36
N ASN A 178 38.56 23.01 -17.16
CA ASN A 178 39.27 22.16 -16.22
C ASN A 178 38.93 20.67 -16.46
N PRO A 179 39.90 19.81 -16.79
CA PRO A 179 39.67 18.41 -17.10
C PRO A 179 39.11 17.57 -15.91
N ILE A 180 39.22 18.06 -14.67
CA ILE A 180 38.70 17.40 -13.50
C ILE A 180 37.14 17.28 -13.50
N GLY A 181 36.47 18.08 -14.34
CA GLY A 181 35.04 18.04 -14.50
C GLY A 181 34.52 16.67 -14.93
N SER A 182 35.26 15.96 -15.78
CA SER A 182 34.91 14.59 -16.19
C SER A 182 34.96 13.59 -15.02
N ALA A 183 35.90 13.77 -14.09
CA ALA A 183 36.00 12.91 -12.90
C ALA A 183 34.81 13.12 -11.95
N TYR A 184 34.34 14.34 -11.73
CA TYR A 184 33.15 14.62 -10.97
C TYR A 184 31.90 14.03 -11.61
N MET A 185 31.80 14.06 -12.96
CA MET A 185 30.68 13.44 -13.66
C MET A 185 30.71 11.92 -13.57
N ALA A 186 31.89 11.30 -13.66
CA ALA A 186 32.06 9.88 -13.45
C ALA A 186 31.61 9.46 -12.03
N GLN A 187 31.93 10.26 -11.02
CA GLN A 187 31.48 10.03 -9.64
C GLN A 187 29.96 10.21 -9.50
N ALA A 188 29.37 11.20 -10.15
CA ALA A 188 27.91 11.36 -10.17
C ALA A 188 27.22 10.15 -10.80
N ASN A 189 27.71 9.66 -11.93
CA ASN A 189 27.16 8.48 -12.61
C ASN A 189 27.30 7.20 -11.77
N SER A 190 28.40 7.02 -11.03
CA SER A 190 28.58 5.91 -10.09
C SER A 190 27.53 5.99 -8.97
N LEU A 191 27.37 7.17 -8.36
CA LEU A 191 26.37 7.40 -7.32
C LEU A 191 24.95 7.14 -7.84
N MET A 192 24.62 7.56 -9.05
CA MET A 192 23.33 7.33 -9.68
C MET A 192 23.05 5.83 -9.79
N ARG A 193 23.97 5.05 -10.32
CA ARG A 193 23.80 3.60 -10.55
C ARG A 193 23.83 2.76 -9.28
N GLU A 194 24.59 3.18 -8.28
CA GLU A 194 24.80 2.35 -7.08
C GLU A 194 23.83 2.68 -5.95
N GLN A 195 23.31 3.91 -5.90
CA GLN A 195 22.57 4.42 -4.76
C GLN A 195 21.19 4.98 -5.10
N LEU A 196 20.95 5.37 -6.36
CA LEU A 196 19.73 6.05 -6.77
C LEU A 196 18.85 5.20 -7.71
N LEU A 197 19.41 4.37 -8.57
CA LEU A 197 18.71 3.45 -9.46
C LEU A 197 18.85 2.00 -9.00
#